data_27b14fbe1761b6e5d69d15b196f2873b
#
_entry.id   27b14fbe1761b6e5d69d15b196f2873b
#
_cell.length_a   1.000
_cell.length_b   1.000
_cell.length_c   1.000
_cell.angle_alpha   90.00
_cell.angle_beta   90.00
_cell.angle_gamma   90.00
#
_symmetry.space_group_name_H-M   'P 1'
#
loop_
_entity.id
_entity.type
_entity.pdbx_description
1 polymer ?
#
loop_
_entity_poly.entity_id
_entity_poly.type
_entity_poly.pdbx_seq_one_letter_code
_entity_poly.pdbx_strand_id
1 'polypeptide(L)'
;GVLPNLDRDFISTIDLNLTDTGYIGTNHNYQTNVKGLFAIGDIIGAPWLAHKAMHDAINCVSYISSGKDTHKPKENHIPGCIYSLPQIATVGFTEQQLKDNNTPYKSGNFPFLANGKSQTMSNSYGFVKTLFNSETGEVLGAHLIGPDVTEMIATFGLAISSESTEDEFINTVFAHPTLSESIHELSRIHISEPTRL
;
A
#
# COMPACT_ATOMS: atom_id res chain seq x y z
N GLY A 1 -15.77 8.81 9.34
CA GLY A 1 -15.39 7.47 9.77
C GLY A 1 -16.45 6.46 9.40
N VAL A 2 -16.08 5.20 9.34
CA VAL A 2 -16.96 4.06 9.05
C VAL A 2 -17.20 3.32 10.35
N LEU A 3 -18.46 2.96 10.63
CA LEU A 3 -18.84 2.11 11.75
C LEU A 3 -19.37 0.78 11.23
N PRO A 4 -19.09 -0.35 11.90
CA PRO A 4 -19.65 -1.63 11.49
C PRO A 4 -21.16 -1.63 11.68
N ASN A 5 -21.88 -2.08 10.66
CA ASN A 5 -23.33 -2.28 10.74
C ASN A 5 -23.61 -3.74 11.10
N LEU A 6 -23.77 -4.00 12.38
CA LEU A 6 -23.97 -5.34 12.93
C LEU A 6 -25.39 -5.46 13.51
N ASP A 7 -26.05 -6.58 13.22
CA ASP A 7 -27.31 -6.96 13.87
C ASP A 7 -27.03 -7.35 15.32
N ARG A 8 -27.44 -6.49 16.26
CA ARG A 8 -27.18 -6.68 17.70
C ARG A 8 -27.91 -7.90 18.29
N ASP A 9 -29.07 -8.22 17.78
CA ASP A 9 -29.83 -9.37 18.25
C ASP A 9 -29.15 -10.67 17.81
N PHE A 10 -28.70 -10.72 16.55
CA PHE A 10 -27.91 -11.85 16.05
C PHE A 10 -26.61 -12.03 16.84
N ILE A 11 -25.84 -10.96 17.08
CA ILE A 11 -24.55 -11.00 17.82
C ILE A 11 -24.76 -11.53 19.23
N SER A 12 -25.81 -11.05 19.93
CA SER A 12 -26.10 -11.49 21.29
C SER A 12 -26.49 -12.96 21.36
N THR A 13 -27.16 -13.48 20.31
CA THR A 13 -27.60 -14.88 20.24
C THR A 13 -26.44 -15.87 20.16
N ILE A 14 -25.32 -15.47 19.54
CA ILE A 14 -24.17 -16.34 19.30
C ILE A 14 -22.96 -16.00 20.18
N ASP A 15 -23.09 -15.05 21.10
CA ASP A 15 -22.02 -14.57 21.99
C ASP A 15 -20.74 -14.17 21.23
N LEU A 16 -20.90 -13.38 20.16
CA LEU A 16 -19.80 -12.97 19.29
C LEU A 16 -18.98 -11.84 19.94
N ASN A 17 -17.67 -12.03 20.04
CA ASN A 17 -16.77 -11.03 20.57
C ASN A 17 -16.57 -9.86 19.61
N LEU A 18 -16.74 -8.66 20.15
CA LEU A 18 -16.40 -7.41 19.45
C LEU A 18 -15.14 -6.77 20.03
N THR A 19 -14.43 -6.03 19.20
CA THR A 19 -13.34 -5.15 19.65
C THR A 19 -13.89 -3.95 20.43
N ASP A 20 -13.03 -3.20 21.11
CA ASP A 20 -13.41 -1.97 21.84
C ASP A 20 -14.02 -0.91 20.92
N THR A 21 -13.72 -0.98 19.62
CA THR A 21 -14.25 -0.10 18.57
C THR A 21 -15.49 -0.65 17.86
N GLY A 22 -16.00 -1.79 18.31
CA GLY A 22 -17.26 -2.40 17.85
C GLY A 22 -17.17 -3.28 16.60
N TYR A 23 -15.96 -3.58 16.10
CA TYR A 23 -15.74 -4.52 14.99
C TYR A 23 -15.72 -5.96 15.48
N ILE A 24 -15.94 -6.92 14.59
CA ILE A 24 -15.85 -8.34 14.94
C ILE A 24 -14.39 -8.70 15.24
N GLY A 25 -14.14 -9.25 16.46
CA GLY A 25 -12.84 -9.74 16.86
C GLY A 25 -12.47 -11.03 16.14
N THR A 26 -11.28 -11.06 15.51
CA THR A 26 -10.75 -12.25 14.84
C THR A 26 -9.31 -12.52 15.24
N ASN A 27 -8.91 -13.78 15.16
CA ASN A 27 -7.50 -14.13 15.25
C ASN A 27 -6.78 -13.89 13.90
N HIS A 28 -5.50 -14.29 13.83
CA HIS A 28 -4.67 -14.16 12.63
C HIS A 28 -5.28 -14.85 11.39
N ASN A 29 -6.01 -15.94 11.57
CA ASN A 29 -6.62 -16.74 10.50
C ASN A 29 -8.11 -16.39 10.27
N TYR A 30 -8.53 -15.18 10.65
CA TYR A 30 -9.90 -14.67 10.47
C TYR A 30 -10.99 -15.42 11.27
N GLN A 31 -10.60 -16.31 12.19
CA GLN A 31 -11.54 -17.02 13.05
C GLN A 31 -12.07 -16.09 14.15
N THR A 32 -13.37 -16.12 14.37
CA THR A 32 -13.99 -15.50 15.54
C THR A 32 -13.87 -16.41 16.76
N ASN A 33 -14.39 -15.96 17.91
CA ASN A 33 -14.56 -16.82 19.10
C ASN A 33 -15.60 -17.92 18.91
N VAL A 34 -16.49 -17.79 17.92
CA VAL A 34 -17.53 -18.79 17.61
C VAL A 34 -16.96 -19.82 16.66
N LYS A 35 -16.96 -21.09 17.07
CA LYS A 35 -16.40 -22.19 16.27
C LYS A 35 -17.07 -22.29 14.91
N GLY A 36 -16.26 -22.28 13.84
CA GLY A 36 -16.73 -22.39 12.46
C GLY A 36 -17.21 -21.08 11.86
N LEU A 37 -17.20 -19.96 12.63
CA LEU A 37 -17.52 -18.64 12.14
C LEU A 37 -16.23 -17.83 11.90
N PHE A 38 -16.13 -17.28 10.68
CA PHE A 38 -15.02 -16.42 10.24
C PHE A 38 -15.57 -15.05 9.86
N ALA A 39 -14.75 -14.02 10.00
CA ALA A 39 -15.09 -12.66 9.56
C ALA A 39 -13.92 -12.03 8.79
N ILE A 40 -14.24 -11.32 7.71
CA ILE A 40 -13.26 -10.70 6.79
C ILE A 40 -13.74 -9.33 6.33
N GLY A 41 -12.84 -8.54 5.77
CA GLY A 41 -13.15 -7.26 5.14
C GLY A 41 -13.44 -6.16 6.16
N ASP A 42 -14.30 -5.22 5.79
CA ASP A 42 -14.56 -3.99 6.54
C ASP A 42 -15.11 -4.24 7.96
N ILE A 43 -15.79 -5.36 8.14
CA ILE A 43 -16.45 -5.70 9.41
C ILE A 43 -15.47 -6.09 10.52
N ILE A 44 -14.21 -6.40 10.17
CA ILE A 44 -13.13 -6.69 11.13
C ILE A 44 -12.20 -5.49 11.40
N GLY A 45 -12.50 -4.33 10.82
CA GLY A 45 -11.74 -3.08 11.04
C GLY A 45 -10.97 -2.58 9.82
N ALA A 46 -10.28 -1.47 10.03
CA ALA A 46 -9.47 -0.80 9.02
C ALA A 46 -8.28 -1.69 8.54
N PRO A 47 -7.73 -1.39 7.34
CA PRO A 47 -8.21 -0.41 6.36
C PRO A 47 -9.45 -0.90 5.60
N TRP A 48 -10.43 0.00 5.40
CA TRP A 48 -11.70 -0.31 4.73
C TRP A 48 -11.52 -0.21 3.21
N LEU A 49 -10.96 -1.26 2.62
CA LEU A 49 -10.54 -1.31 1.22
C LEU A 49 -10.97 -2.64 0.58
N ALA A 50 -11.63 -2.55 -0.57
CA ALA A 50 -12.14 -3.72 -1.28
C ALA A 50 -11.05 -4.75 -1.59
N HIS A 51 -9.88 -4.30 -2.05
CA HIS A 51 -8.75 -5.19 -2.36
C HIS A 51 -8.17 -5.86 -1.10
N LYS A 52 -8.19 -5.19 0.06
CA LYS A 52 -7.84 -5.82 1.35
C LYS A 52 -8.85 -6.92 1.68
N ALA A 53 -10.15 -6.65 1.54
CA ALA A 53 -11.20 -7.64 1.79
C ALA A 53 -11.10 -8.86 0.86
N MET A 54 -10.73 -8.67 -0.42
CA MET A 54 -10.46 -9.76 -1.36
C MET A 54 -9.28 -10.63 -0.92
N HIS A 55 -8.19 -10.01 -0.45
CA HIS A 55 -7.04 -10.73 0.11
C HIS A 55 -7.41 -11.48 1.40
N ASP A 56 -8.18 -10.88 2.29
CA ASP A 56 -8.69 -11.54 3.49
C ASP A 56 -9.48 -12.81 3.10
N ALA A 57 -10.35 -12.72 2.06
CA ALA A 57 -11.14 -13.84 1.60
C ALA A 57 -10.28 -15.00 1.09
N ILE A 58 -9.28 -14.70 0.25
CA ILE A 58 -8.33 -15.70 -0.27
C ILE A 58 -7.60 -16.40 0.88
N ASN A 59 -7.06 -15.64 1.81
CA ASN A 59 -6.32 -16.17 2.95
C ASN A 59 -7.22 -16.99 3.89
N CYS A 60 -8.42 -16.51 4.18
CA CYS A 60 -9.40 -17.21 5.01
C CYS A 60 -9.78 -18.56 4.41
N VAL A 61 -10.13 -18.60 3.11
CA VAL A 61 -10.49 -19.85 2.42
C VAL A 61 -9.28 -20.80 2.34
N SER A 62 -8.08 -20.29 2.09
CA SER A 62 -6.84 -21.09 2.09
C SER A 62 -6.59 -21.74 3.46
N TYR A 63 -6.82 -20.99 4.54
CA TYR A 63 -6.73 -21.56 5.89
C TYR A 63 -7.80 -22.63 6.13
N ILE A 64 -9.06 -22.36 5.79
CA ILE A 64 -10.17 -23.32 5.97
C ILE A 64 -9.87 -24.63 5.23
N SER A 65 -9.31 -24.56 4.01
CA SER A 65 -9.06 -25.73 3.17
C SER A 65 -7.81 -26.53 3.58
N SER A 66 -6.76 -25.85 4.05
CA SER A 66 -5.45 -26.50 4.30
C SER A 66 -5.16 -26.72 5.78
N GLY A 67 -5.82 -26.01 6.68
CA GLY A 67 -5.50 -25.94 8.11
C GLY A 67 -4.14 -25.29 8.41
N LYS A 68 -3.48 -24.71 7.41
CA LYS A 68 -2.17 -24.04 7.57
C LYS A 68 -2.35 -22.55 7.68
N ASP A 69 -1.56 -21.93 8.56
CA ASP A 69 -1.51 -20.48 8.67
C ASP A 69 -1.20 -19.82 7.31
N THR A 70 -1.91 -18.75 7.03
CA THR A 70 -1.77 -17.99 5.80
C THR A 70 -0.98 -16.70 6.05
N HIS A 71 -0.30 -16.21 5.01
CA HIS A 71 0.47 -14.99 5.10
C HIS A 71 -0.45 -13.78 4.95
N LYS A 72 -0.74 -13.09 6.06
CA LYS A 72 -1.41 -11.78 6.01
C LYS A 72 -0.42 -10.72 5.49
N PRO A 73 -0.80 -9.91 4.49
CA PRO A 73 0.03 -8.78 4.09
C PRO A 73 0.19 -7.82 5.28
N LYS A 74 1.37 -7.24 5.43
CA LYS A 74 1.60 -6.17 6.39
C LYS A 74 0.70 -4.98 6.02
N GLU A 75 0.20 -4.25 7.00
CA GLU A 75 -0.73 -3.13 6.76
C GLU A 75 -0.13 -2.09 5.81
N ASN A 76 1.14 -1.76 5.99
CA ASN A 76 1.85 -0.82 5.13
C ASN A 76 2.13 -1.34 3.70
N HIS A 77 1.89 -2.63 3.39
CA HIS A 77 1.96 -3.18 2.03
C HIS A 77 0.62 -3.08 1.27
N ILE A 78 -0.43 -2.59 1.93
CA ILE A 78 -1.74 -2.43 1.30
C ILE A 78 -1.79 -1.04 0.65
N PRO A 79 -1.93 -0.93 -0.69
CA PRO A 79 -2.00 0.36 -1.35
C PRO A 79 -3.29 1.10 -1.03
N GLY A 80 -3.21 2.41 -0.84
CA GLY A 80 -4.35 3.31 -0.71
C GLY A 80 -4.50 4.17 -1.96
N CYS A 81 -5.73 4.28 -2.49
CA CYS A 81 -6.04 5.07 -3.67
C CYS A 81 -7.21 6.03 -3.39
N ILE A 82 -7.08 7.28 -3.83
CA ILE A 82 -8.13 8.29 -3.83
C ILE A 82 -8.37 8.70 -5.28
N TYR A 83 -9.57 8.40 -5.77
CA TYR A 83 -9.98 8.62 -7.17
C TYR A 83 -10.55 10.03 -7.37
N SER A 84 -9.79 11.02 -6.90
CA SER A 84 -10.07 12.46 -7.10
C SER A 84 -9.43 12.98 -8.40
N LEU A 85 -9.51 14.28 -8.63
CA LEU A 85 -8.78 14.96 -9.70
C LEU A 85 -7.96 16.11 -9.09
N PRO A 86 -6.63 15.98 -8.99
CA PRO A 86 -5.80 14.83 -9.35
C PRO A 86 -6.03 13.61 -8.45
N GLN A 87 -5.67 12.42 -8.95
CA GLN A 87 -5.67 11.19 -8.17
C GLN A 87 -4.53 11.20 -7.15
N ILE A 88 -4.70 10.41 -6.06
CA ILE A 88 -3.66 10.18 -5.06
C ILE A 88 -3.51 8.66 -4.88
N ALA A 89 -2.27 8.19 -4.79
CA ALA A 89 -1.97 6.80 -4.51
C ALA A 89 -0.79 6.68 -3.56
N THR A 90 -0.88 5.74 -2.63
CA THR A 90 0.15 5.54 -1.59
C THR A 90 0.34 4.06 -1.28
N VAL A 91 1.56 3.67 -0.95
CA VAL A 91 1.89 2.36 -0.38
C VAL A 91 3.18 2.47 0.44
N GLY A 92 3.35 1.65 1.46
CA GLY A 92 4.54 1.68 2.31
C GLY A 92 4.46 2.73 3.42
N PHE A 93 5.61 3.01 4.00
CA PHE A 93 5.76 3.97 5.08
C PHE A 93 5.73 5.42 4.60
N THR A 94 5.21 6.31 5.43
CA THR A 94 5.41 7.76 5.30
C THR A 94 6.76 8.18 5.90
N GLU A 95 7.27 9.35 5.51
CA GLU A 95 8.47 9.92 6.14
C GLU A 95 8.33 10.08 7.66
N GLN A 96 7.11 10.46 8.12
CA GLN A 96 6.88 10.62 9.55
C GLN A 96 7.01 9.30 10.28
N GLN A 97 6.41 8.23 9.75
CA GLN A 97 6.54 6.88 10.34
C GLN A 97 8.00 6.39 10.35
N LEU A 98 8.78 6.67 9.29
CA LEU A 98 10.20 6.30 9.26
C LEU A 98 11.01 7.08 10.31
N LYS A 99 10.73 8.36 10.50
CA LYS A 99 11.35 9.17 11.56
C LYS A 99 10.98 8.65 12.95
N ASP A 100 9.72 8.37 13.19
CA ASP A 100 9.23 7.88 14.49
C ASP A 100 9.83 6.50 14.83
N ASN A 101 10.07 5.68 13.81
CA ASN A 101 10.70 4.36 13.94
C ASN A 101 12.24 4.40 13.92
N ASN A 102 12.86 5.57 13.77
CA ASN A 102 14.31 5.74 13.59
C ASN A 102 14.86 4.89 12.44
N THR A 103 14.10 4.71 11.37
CA THR A 103 14.54 3.98 10.18
C THR A 103 15.29 4.93 9.26
N PRO A 104 16.56 4.64 8.90
CA PRO A 104 17.34 5.49 8.01
C PRO A 104 16.75 5.43 6.59
N TYR A 105 16.51 6.60 5.99
CA TYR A 105 15.91 6.66 4.65
C TYR A 105 16.47 7.83 3.84
N LYS A 106 16.35 7.70 2.52
CA LYS A 106 16.50 8.79 1.55
C LYS A 106 15.19 8.95 0.79
N SER A 107 14.86 10.18 0.40
CA SER A 107 13.64 10.47 -0.34
C SER A 107 13.94 11.09 -1.69
N GLY A 108 13.27 10.61 -2.74
CA GLY A 108 13.26 11.22 -4.06
C GLY A 108 11.89 11.80 -4.39
N ASN A 109 11.89 12.85 -5.22
CA ASN A 109 10.68 13.47 -5.71
C ASN A 109 10.86 13.88 -7.18
N PHE A 110 10.00 13.36 -8.06
CA PHE A 110 10.02 13.71 -9.48
C PHE A 110 8.68 14.33 -9.90
N PRO A 111 8.66 15.61 -10.35
CA PRO A 111 7.43 16.26 -10.75
C PRO A 111 6.96 15.78 -12.13
N PHE A 112 5.66 15.54 -12.31
CA PHE A 112 5.08 15.20 -13.61
C PHE A 112 5.28 16.29 -14.67
N LEU A 113 5.50 17.52 -14.26
CA LEU A 113 5.86 18.61 -15.17
C LEU A 113 7.14 18.29 -16.00
N ALA A 114 8.04 17.47 -15.48
CA ALA A 114 9.27 17.04 -16.17
C ALA A 114 9.08 15.74 -16.99
N ASN A 115 7.89 15.11 -16.94
CA ASN A 115 7.59 13.89 -17.69
C ASN A 115 6.97 14.18 -19.04
N GLY A 116 7.57 13.65 -20.14
CA GLY A 116 7.14 13.91 -21.51
C GLY A 116 5.70 13.46 -21.80
N LYS A 117 5.27 12.31 -21.24
CA LYS A 117 3.89 11.82 -21.43
C LYS A 117 2.87 12.74 -20.78
N SER A 118 3.12 13.20 -19.56
CA SER A 118 2.21 14.11 -18.86
C SER A 118 2.03 15.44 -19.58
N GLN A 119 3.07 15.93 -20.24
CA GLN A 119 3.00 17.13 -21.09
C GLN A 119 2.02 16.94 -22.26
N THR A 120 2.01 15.75 -22.87
CA THR A 120 1.10 15.45 -23.99
C THR A 120 -0.35 15.29 -23.55
N MET A 121 -0.59 14.99 -22.28
CA MET A 121 -1.93 14.82 -21.72
C MET A 121 -2.55 16.13 -21.24
N SER A 122 -1.85 17.26 -21.36
CA SER A 122 -2.25 18.57 -20.78
C SER A 122 -2.58 18.49 -19.29
N ASN A 123 -2.01 17.51 -18.60
CA ASN A 123 -2.22 17.26 -17.17
C ASN A 123 -0.88 16.87 -16.54
N SER A 124 -0.07 17.88 -16.21
CA SER A 124 1.27 17.71 -15.65
C SER A 124 1.36 18.08 -14.16
N TYR A 125 0.22 18.13 -13.49
CA TYR A 125 0.20 18.41 -12.05
C TYR A 125 0.60 17.19 -11.24
N GLY A 126 1.35 17.46 -10.15
CA GLY A 126 1.69 16.45 -9.17
C GLY A 126 3.10 15.91 -9.31
N PHE A 127 3.36 14.81 -8.63
CA PHE A 127 4.69 14.22 -8.50
C PHE A 127 4.62 12.73 -8.11
N VAL A 128 5.74 12.06 -8.29
CA VAL A 128 6.03 10.76 -7.69
C VAL A 128 7.08 10.98 -6.61
N LYS A 129 6.79 10.53 -5.38
CA LYS A 129 7.72 10.53 -4.25
C LYS A 129 7.98 9.10 -3.82
N THR A 130 9.26 8.75 -3.62
CA THR A 130 9.68 7.45 -3.10
C THR A 130 10.57 7.60 -1.89
N LEU A 131 10.55 6.58 -1.04
CA LEU A 131 11.35 6.46 0.16
C LEU A 131 12.12 5.15 0.07
N PHE A 132 13.43 5.23 0.13
CA PHE A 132 14.32 4.08 0.12
C PHE A 132 15.10 4.01 1.44
N ASN A 133 15.38 2.82 1.91
CA ASN A 133 16.32 2.65 3.01
C ASN A 133 17.71 3.12 2.57
N SER A 134 18.32 4.02 3.33
CA SER A 134 19.63 4.61 2.96
C SER A 134 20.80 3.65 3.12
N GLU A 135 20.64 2.54 3.84
CA GLU A 135 21.67 1.53 4.07
C GLU A 135 21.51 0.33 3.13
N THR A 136 20.28 -0.14 2.91
CA THR A 136 20.01 -1.35 2.11
C THR A 136 19.55 -1.05 0.69
N GLY A 137 19.08 0.18 0.42
CA GLY A 137 18.47 0.55 -0.86
C GLY A 137 17.01 0.10 -1.02
N GLU A 138 16.47 -0.68 -0.08
CA GLU A 138 15.12 -1.24 -0.14
C GLU A 138 14.03 -0.16 -0.26
N VAL A 139 12.99 -0.41 -1.06
CA VAL A 139 11.83 0.47 -1.18
C VAL A 139 10.99 0.42 0.09
N LEU A 140 10.90 1.52 0.80
CA LEU A 140 10.14 1.64 2.04
C LEU A 140 8.74 2.22 1.83
N GLY A 141 8.55 3.05 0.81
CA GLY A 141 7.26 3.66 0.54
C GLY A 141 7.23 4.50 -0.73
N ALA A 142 6.01 4.70 -1.25
CA ALA A 142 5.75 5.55 -2.41
C ALA A 142 4.45 6.33 -2.23
N HIS A 143 4.48 7.60 -2.61
CA HIS A 143 3.36 8.53 -2.49
C HIS A 143 3.27 9.36 -3.76
N LEU A 144 2.16 9.23 -4.46
CA LEU A 144 1.95 9.81 -5.78
C LEU A 144 0.71 10.70 -5.77
N ILE A 145 0.79 11.81 -6.47
CA ILE A 145 -0.37 12.65 -6.79
C ILE A 145 -0.28 13.08 -8.25
N GLY A 146 -1.33 12.87 -9.03
CA GLY A 146 -1.32 13.24 -10.45
C GLY A 146 -2.25 12.38 -11.31
N PRO A 147 -2.07 12.41 -12.64
CA PRO A 147 -2.84 11.59 -13.57
C PRO A 147 -2.45 10.12 -13.44
N ASP A 148 -3.45 9.25 -13.46
CA ASP A 148 -3.33 7.79 -13.52
C ASP A 148 -2.39 7.15 -12.45
N VAL A 149 -2.13 7.87 -11.35
CA VAL A 149 -1.23 7.37 -10.30
C VAL A 149 -1.79 6.15 -9.57
N THR A 150 -3.11 5.95 -9.59
CA THR A 150 -3.77 4.77 -9.03
C THR A 150 -3.44 3.49 -9.82
N GLU A 151 -3.08 3.61 -11.10
CA GLU A 151 -2.57 2.51 -11.92
C GLU A 151 -1.06 2.29 -11.70
N MET A 152 -0.31 3.36 -11.42
CA MET A 152 1.14 3.30 -11.22
C MET A 152 1.53 2.66 -9.88
N ILE A 153 0.68 2.77 -8.85
CA ILE A 153 1.01 2.34 -7.48
C ILE A 153 1.28 0.83 -7.37
N ALA A 154 0.72 0.03 -8.26
CA ALA A 154 0.93 -1.42 -8.29
C ALA A 154 2.41 -1.80 -8.49
N THR A 155 3.18 -1.01 -9.23
CA THR A 155 4.63 -1.21 -9.41
C THR A 155 5.36 -1.14 -8.07
N PHE A 156 5.03 -0.15 -7.24
CA PHE A 156 5.62 -0.01 -5.91
C PHE A 156 5.11 -1.07 -4.93
N GLY A 157 3.83 -1.46 -5.02
CA GLY A 157 3.29 -2.56 -4.23
C GLY A 157 4.02 -3.88 -4.49
N LEU A 158 4.30 -4.18 -5.76
CA LEU A 158 5.09 -5.35 -6.15
C LEU A 158 6.54 -5.24 -5.66
N ALA A 159 7.17 -4.06 -5.84
CA ALA A 159 8.54 -3.82 -5.40
C ALA A 159 8.70 -4.01 -3.89
N ILE A 160 7.80 -3.45 -3.07
CA ILE A 160 7.81 -3.63 -1.62
C ILE A 160 7.61 -5.11 -1.25
N SER A 161 6.69 -5.80 -1.91
CA SER A 161 6.40 -7.21 -1.62
C SER A 161 7.54 -8.16 -2.00
N SER A 162 8.36 -7.77 -2.98
CA SER A 162 9.55 -8.52 -3.42
C SER A 162 10.86 -8.02 -2.82
N GLU A 163 10.79 -7.09 -1.84
CA GLU A 163 11.96 -6.51 -1.18
C GLU A 163 12.96 -5.89 -2.18
N SER A 164 12.42 -5.33 -3.29
CA SER A 164 13.24 -4.70 -4.33
C SER A 164 13.94 -3.46 -3.80
N THR A 165 15.10 -3.19 -4.37
CA THR A 165 15.90 -2.02 -4.05
C THR A 165 15.81 -0.96 -5.15
N GLU A 166 16.42 0.18 -4.95
CA GLU A 166 16.53 1.24 -5.95
C GLU A 166 17.19 0.76 -7.25
N ASP A 167 18.11 -0.19 -7.15
CA ASP A 167 18.84 -0.74 -8.31
C ASP A 167 17.91 -1.44 -9.30
N GLU A 168 16.85 -2.13 -8.84
CA GLU A 168 15.87 -2.72 -9.73
C GLU A 168 15.12 -1.67 -10.54
N PHE A 169 14.80 -0.52 -9.97
CA PHE A 169 14.16 0.59 -10.70
C PHE A 169 15.12 1.22 -11.72
N ILE A 170 16.40 1.38 -11.37
CA ILE A 170 17.42 1.94 -12.26
C ILE A 170 17.67 1.02 -13.46
N ASN A 171 17.70 -0.30 -13.23
CA ASN A 171 18.01 -1.29 -14.27
C ASN A 171 16.78 -1.75 -15.06
N THR A 172 15.55 -1.37 -14.64
CA THR A 172 14.33 -1.70 -15.37
C THR A 172 14.17 -0.76 -16.57
N VAL A 173 13.87 -1.34 -17.74
CA VAL A 173 13.55 -0.57 -18.94
C VAL A 173 12.07 -0.19 -18.91
N PHE A 174 11.78 1.08 -18.74
CA PHE A 174 10.43 1.62 -18.82
C PHE A 174 10.07 2.00 -20.25
N ALA A 175 8.82 1.73 -20.65
CA ALA A 175 8.34 2.07 -21.99
C ALA A 175 8.25 3.59 -22.18
N HIS A 176 8.63 4.08 -23.37
CA HIS A 176 8.54 5.49 -23.76
C HIS A 176 7.49 5.70 -24.87
N PRO A 177 6.61 6.75 -24.79
CA PRO A 177 6.44 7.68 -23.67
C PRO A 177 5.36 7.18 -22.69
N THR A 178 5.68 7.14 -21.41
CA THR A 178 4.74 6.75 -20.33
C THR A 178 4.88 7.62 -19.10
N LEU A 179 3.83 7.63 -18.24
CA LEU A 179 3.92 8.24 -16.90
C LEU A 179 4.87 7.46 -15.99
N SER A 180 4.97 6.14 -16.19
CA SER A 180 5.84 5.26 -15.40
C SER A 180 7.33 5.56 -15.52
N GLU A 181 7.78 6.26 -16.58
CA GLU A 181 9.16 6.77 -16.69
C GLU A 181 9.52 7.69 -15.52
N SER A 182 8.53 8.36 -14.90
CA SER A 182 8.75 9.17 -13.70
C SER A 182 9.33 8.35 -12.54
N ILE A 183 9.08 7.04 -12.50
CA ILE A 183 9.62 6.12 -11.49
C ILE A 183 11.12 5.90 -11.74
N HIS A 184 11.50 5.68 -12.99
CA HIS A 184 12.88 5.49 -13.40
C HIS A 184 13.73 6.77 -13.19
N GLU A 185 13.22 7.92 -13.65
CA GLU A 185 13.91 9.19 -13.50
C GLU A 185 14.15 9.57 -12.04
N LEU A 186 13.18 9.25 -11.17
CA LEU A 186 13.29 9.49 -9.75
C LEU A 186 14.44 8.69 -9.11
N SER A 187 14.60 7.42 -9.47
CA SER A 187 15.68 6.56 -8.96
C SER A 187 17.07 7.07 -9.38
N ARG A 188 17.19 7.76 -10.52
CA ARG A 188 18.43 8.34 -10.99
C ARG A 188 18.82 9.64 -10.30
N ILE A 189 17.88 10.36 -9.69
CA ILE A 189 18.18 11.62 -8.96
C ILE A 189 19.14 11.33 -7.80
N HIS A 190 19.01 10.21 -7.13
CA HIS A 190 19.87 9.82 -6.01
C HIS A 190 21.33 9.49 -6.42
N ILE A 191 21.55 9.12 -7.70
CA ILE A 191 22.89 8.84 -8.21
C ILE A 191 23.63 10.14 -8.58
N SER A 192 22.91 11.16 -9.02
CA SER A 192 23.49 12.40 -9.54
C SER A 192 23.75 13.47 -8.48
N GLU A 193 23.21 13.34 -7.27
CA GLU A 193 23.56 14.18 -6.13
C GLU A 193 24.59 13.47 -5.23
N PRO A 194 25.92 13.76 -5.36
CA PRO A 194 26.84 13.36 -4.33
C PRO A 194 26.41 14.05 -3.04
N THR A 195 26.23 13.26 -1.99
CA THR A 195 25.94 13.71 -0.63
C THR A 195 26.69 15.00 -0.34
N ARG A 196 26.00 16.14 -0.32
CA ARG A 196 26.57 17.33 0.29
C ARG A 196 26.63 17.05 1.78
N LEU A 197 27.86 16.76 2.22
CA LEU A 197 28.28 16.76 3.63
C LEU A 197 28.03 18.13 4.24
#